data_8bec4aaa6afc0048e8215afaac7c9b14
#
_entry.id   8bec4aaa6afc0048e8215afaac7c9b14
#
_cell.length_a   1.000
_cell.length_b   1.000
_cell.length_c   1.000
_cell.angle_alpha   90.00
_cell.angle_beta   90.00
_cell.angle_gamma   90.00
#
_symmetry.space_group_name_H-M   'P 1'
#
loop_
_entity.id
_entity.type
_entity.pdbx_description
1 polymer ?
#
loop_
_entity_poly.entity_id
_entity_poly.type
_entity_poly.pdbx_seq_one_letter_code
_entity_poly.pdbx_strand_id
1 'polypeptide(L)'
;MKKEFSSSVALNPLFLALFLGLILWGADPGDVRAQSEIARFFSPEIGLLKRRLDFQATPYKKEDVTSQSKDFRMTHYNAFLMLPLAQDRNEEWSLIGTFRGQGIKTEVILPDTKKGFPDGLWDVRLGPSYRRRFENGWIGGGFLTLGSASDRPFASMEETELQATAFARIPDGERNAWVVLLTYSNNREFLNNVPLPGIAYWYEPSDRYRILIGFPFASIEYKPYKDVSMEFSYFPIRSVRARVSYRLLLPLLVYGGFDWRNEGYFLANRHDRWDRLFYYEKRLYAGVRWDFLKQAFLDLSSGYAFDRFYFEGSDYEDRDHNRVNVENGPYVSIQAGFRF
;
A
#
# COMPACT_ATOMS: atom_id res chain seq x y z
N MET A 1 33.01 10.41 -31.46
CA MET A 1 32.25 9.14 -31.49
C MET A 1 31.40 9.12 -30.24
N LYS A 2 30.12 9.55 -30.32
CA LYS A 2 29.14 9.51 -29.24
C LYS A 2 28.43 8.16 -29.32
N LYS A 3 28.53 7.35 -28.27
CA LYS A 3 27.67 6.17 -28.07
C LYS A 3 26.43 6.63 -27.29
N GLU A 4 25.32 6.71 -27.99
CA GLU A 4 23.99 6.82 -27.38
C GLU A 4 23.66 5.47 -26.73
N PHE A 5 23.52 5.47 -25.40
CA PHE A 5 22.88 4.38 -24.66
C PHE A 5 21.39 4.73 -24.51
N SER A 6 20.60 4.29 -25.47
CA SER A 6 19.14 4.23 -25.34
C SER A 6 18.78 3.00 -24.50
N SER A 7 18.64 3.15 -23.20
CA SER A 7 17.99 2.15 -22.36
C SER A 7 16.50 2.45 -22.29
N SER A 8 15.76 2.00 -23.31
CA SER A 8 14.32 1.78 -23.17
C SER A 8 14.11 0.69 -22.14
N VAL A 9 13.47 1.02 -21.00
CA VAL A 9 12.93 0.01 -20.07
C VAL A 9 11.78 -0.67 -20.79
N ALA A 10 12.09 -1.63 -21.64
CA ALA A 10 11.14 -2.57 -22.18
C ALA A 10 10.74 -3.50 -21.01
N LEU A 11 9.47 -3.46 -20.61
CA LEU A 11 8.89 -4.49 -19.77
C LEU A 11 9.24 -5.85 -20.39
N ASN A 12 9.99 -6.64 -19.64
CA ASN A 12 10.47 -7.93 -20.09
C ASN A 12 9.26 -8.81 -20.47
N PRO A 13 9.16 -9.29 -21.74
CA PRO A 13 8.02 -10.09 -22.19
C PRO A 13 7.82 -11.38 -21.38
N LEU A 14 8.84 -11.83 -20.66
CA LEU A 14 8.73 -12.93 -19.69
C LEU A 14 7.80 -12.57 -18.50
N PHE A 15 7.79 -11.33 -18.05
CA PHE A 15 6.88 -10.88 -17.00
C PHE A 15 5.43 -10.86 -17.48
N LEU A 16 5.22 -10.46 -18.72
CA LEU A 16 3.89 -10.47 -19.36
C LEU A 16 3.40 -11.90 -19.63
N ALA A 17 4.28 -12.81 -20.02
CA ALA A 17 3.95 -14.22 -20.28
C ALA A 17 3.67 -15.01 -18.99
N LEU A 18 4.38 -14.75 -17.88
CA LEU A 18 4.07 -15.30 -16.56
C LEU A 18 2.72 -14.77 -16.03
N PHE A 19 2.39 -13.53 -16.34
CA PHE A 19 1.12 -12.91 -15.97
C PHE A 19 -0.06 -13.54 -16.73
N LEU A 20 0.11 -13.89 -18.00
CA LEU A 20 -0.93 -14.53 -18.85
C LEU A 20 -1.07 -16.03 -18.59
N GLY A 21 -0.03 -16.73 -18.17
CA GLY A 21 -0.06 -18.19 -17.95
C GLY A 21 -0.83 -18.64 -16.70
N LEU A 22 -1.10 -17.74 -15.74
CA LEU A 22 -1.83 -18.03 -14.50
C LEU A 22 -3.37 -17.89 -14.62
N ILE A 23 -3.88 -17.56 -15.81
CA ILE A 23 -5.29 -17.18 -16.05
C ILE A 23 -6.27 -18.38 -16.11
N LEU A 24 -5.82 -19.63 -16.16
CA LEU A 24 -6.66 -20.73 -16.66
C LEU A 24 -7.21 -21.73 -15.64
N TRP A 25 -7.24 -21.48 -14.33
CA TRP A 25 -7.86 -22.45 -13.41
C TRP A 25 -8.81 -21.83 -12.36
N GLY A 26 -10.09 -22.15 -12.55
CA GLY A 26 -11.14 -22.41 -11.55
C GLY A 26 -11.78 -21.22 -10.83
N ALA A 27 -13.09 -21.02 -11.05
CA ALA A 27 -13.90 -19.90 -10.57
C ALA A 27 -14.81 -20.23 -9.40
N ASP A 28 -14.97 -19.27 -8.47
CA ASP A 28 -16.16 -19.12 -7.64
C ASP A 28 -16.45 -17.63 -7.35
N PRO A 29 -17.72 -17.14 -7.44
CA PRO A 29 -18.03 -15.72 -7.34
C PRO A 29 -18.19 -15.28 -5.89
N GLY A 30 -17.17 -14.70 -5.31
CA GLY A 30 -17.24 -14.10 -3.99
C GLY A 30 -17.24 -12.57 -4.02
N ASP A 31 -18.12 -11.98 -3.23
CA ASP A 31 -18.33 -10.54 -3.06
C ASP A 31 -17.05 -9.70 -3.04
N VAL A 32 -17.01 -8.74 -3.95
CA VAL A 32 -15.94 -7.73 -4.00
C VAL A 32 -16.20 -6.68 -2.91
N ARG A 33 -15.81 -6.98 -1.70
CA ARG A 33 -15.75 -6.00 -0.62
C ARG A 33 -14.36 -5.38 -0.65
N ALA A 34 -14.26 -4.11 -0.99
CA ALA A 34 -13.04 -3.33 -0.82
C ALA A 34 -12.85 -3.04 0.68
N GLN A 35 -12.35 -4.02 1.41
CA GLN A 35 -11.94 -3.81 2.81
C GLN A 35 -10.56 -3.16 2.79
N SER A 36 -10.31 -2.23 3.73
CA SER A 36 -8.94 -1.81 4.00
C SER A 36 -8.10 -3.05 4.33
N GLU A 37 -6.88 -3.11 3.84
CA GLU A 37 -6.01 -4.30 4.03
C GLU A 37 -5.83 -4.63 5.52
N ILE A 38 -5.78 -3.60 6.36
CA ILE A 38 -5.71 -3.72 7.83
C ILE A 38 -6.97 -4.36 8.40
N ALA A 39 -8.17 -3.94 7.96
CA ALA A 39 -9.42 -4.48 8.47
C ALA A 39 -9.59 -5.97 8.13
N ARG A 40 -9.05 -6.44 7.00
CA ARG A 40 -9.06 -7.87 6.65
C ARG A 40 -8.29 -8.73 7.63
N PHE A 41 -7.17 -8.24 8.12
CA PHE A 41 -6.36 -8.96 9.10
C PHE A 41 -7.13 -9.27 10.38
N PHE A 42 -8.01 -8.35 10.77
CA PHE A 42 -8.82 -8.48 12.00
C PHE A 42 -10.24 -9.00 11.71
N SER A 43 -10.55 -9.38 10.48
CA SER A 43 -11.84 -9.98 10.11
C SER A 43 -12.10 -11.25 10.92
N PRO A 44 -13.36 -11.50 11.34
CA PRO A 44 -13.72 -12.76 11.97
C PRO A 44 -13.70 -13.96 11.02
N GLU A 45 -13.66 -13.74 9.72
CA GLU A 45 -13.65 -14.81 8.71
C GLU A 45 -12.28 -15.48 8.64
N ILE A 46 -12.22 -16.80 8.83
CA ILE A 46 -11.02 -17.64 8.70
C ILE A 46 -11.28 -18.75 7.69
N GLY A 47 -10.23 -19.18 6.98
CA GLY A 47 -10.30 -20.26 6.00
C GLY A 47 -10.94 -19.86 4.68
N LEU A 48 -11.09 -18.57 4.43
CA LEU A 48 -11.68 -18.01 3.21
C LEU A 48 -10.71 -17.15 2.40
N LEU A 49 -9.42 -17.31 2.64
CA LEU A 49 -8.42 -16.59 1.87
C LEU A 49 -8.44 -17.02 0.42
N LYS A 50 -8.39 -16.06 -0.48
CA LYS A 50 -8.23 -16.26 -1.92
C LYS A 50 -6.85 -15.79 -2.35
N ARG A 51 -6.29 -16.47 -3.32
CA ARG A 51 -5.08 -15.99 -4.00
C ARG A 51 -5.41 -14.63 -4.60
N ARG A 52 -4.50 -13.70 -4.42
CA ARG A 52 -4.67 -12.34 -4.90
C ARG A 52 -3.34 -11.82 -5.44
N LEU A 53 -3.39 -11.25 -6.62
CA LEU A 53 -2.31 -10.51 -7.23
C LEU A 53 -2.89 -9.23 -7.81
N ASP A 54 -2.46 -8.09 -7.29
CA ASP A 54 -2.84 -6.78 -7.83
C ASP A 54 -1.56 -6.07 -8.28
N PHE A 55 -1.63 -5.39 -9.41
CA PHE A 55 -0.56 -4.53 -9.91
C PHE A 55 -1.15 -3.21 -10.38
N GLN A 56 -0.51 -2.11 -10.00
CA GLN A 56 -0.89 -0.75 -10.37
C GLN A 56 0.33 0.02 -10.88
N ALA A 57 0.15 0.76 -11.97
CA ALA A 57 1.09 1.75 -12.47
C ALA A 57 0.39 3.10 -12.58
N THR A 58 1.05 4.14 -12.08
CA THR A 58 0.54 5.51 -12.04
C THR A 58 1.60 6.45 -12.63
N PRO A 59 1.64 6.64 -13.96
CA PRO A 59 2.47 7.68 -14.56
C PRO A 59 1.90 9.06 -14.25
N TYR A 60 2.79 9.96 -13.86
CA TYR A 60 2.51 11.38 -13.69
C TYR A 60 2.92 12.13 -14.96
N LYS A 61 2.20 13.19 -15.24
CA LYS A 61 2.65 14.15 -16.25
C LYS A 61 4.02 14.70 -15.83
N LYS A 62 4.86 15.01 -16.79
CA LYS A 62 6.12 15.72 -16.57
C LYS A 62 5.81 17.08 -15.94
N GLU A 63 6.39 17.37 -14.80
CA GLU A 63 6.22 18.60 -14.04
C GLU A 63 7.59 19.21 -13.75
N ASP A 64 7.62 20.46 -13.32
CA ASP A 64 8.85 21.15 -12.97
C ASP A 64 9.10 21.07 -11.45
N VAL A 65 10.37 21.20 -11.08
CA VAL A 65 10.77 21.45 -9.69
C VAL A 65 10.96 22.96 -9.52
N THR A 66 10.09 23.58 -8.75
CA THR A 66 9.94 25.04 -8.63
C THR A 66 11.23 25.77 -8.34
N SER A 67 12.12 25.20 -7.49
CA SER A 67 13.36 25.86 -7.03
C SER A 67 14.53 25.72 -7.98
N GLN A 68 14.48 24.80 -8.97
CA GLN A 68 15.63 24.47 -9.80
C GLN A 68 15.33 24.60 -11.32
N SER A 69 14.09 24.87 -11.70
CA SER A 69 13.64 24.92 -13.12
C SER A 69 14.09 23.67 -13.90
N LYS A 70 13.98 22.50 -13.26
CA LYS A 70 14.36 21.20 -13.80
C LYS A 70 13.13 20.32 -13.94
N ASP A 71 13.12 19.54 -14.99
CA ASP A 71 12.08 18.56 -15.26
C ASP A 71 12.07 17.44 -14.21
N PHE A 72 10.87 17.04 -13.81
CA PHE A 72 10.63 15.91 -12.94
C PHE A 72 9.57 14.99 -13.55
N ARG A 73 9.93 13.75 -13.85
CA ARG A 73 9.01 12.73 -14.32
C ARG A 73 9.04 11.56 -13.38
N MET A 74 7.86 11.11 -12.96
CA MET A 74 7.72 9.98 -12.05
C MET A 74 6.65 9.00 -12.55
N THR A 75 6.89 7.72 -12.32
CA THR A 75 5.85 6.68 -12.38
C THR A 75 5.85 5.94 -11.05
N HIS A 76 4.71 5.93 -10.38
CA HIS A 76 4.54 5.19 -9.14
C HIS A 76 3.98 3.80 -9.44
N TYR A 77 4.56 2.77 -8.81
CA TYR A 77 4.17 1.37 -8.95
C TYR A 77 3.71 0.81 -7.60
N ASN A 78 2.68 -0.02 -7.63
CA ASN A 78 2.27 -0.82 -6.48
C ASN A 78 1.97 -2.24 -6.94
N ALA A 79 2.36 -3.22 -6.13
CA ALA A 79 1.89 -4.58 -6.29
C ALA A 79 1.58 -5.19 -4.92
N PHE A 80 0.59 -6.07 -4.90
CA PHE A 80 0.19 -6.83 -3.72
C PHE A 80 0.00 -8.28 -4.10
N LEU A 81 0.58 -9.17 -3.31
CA LEU A 81 0.48 -10.60 -3.44
C LEU A 81 -0.07 -11.19 -2.14
N MET A 82 -1.06 -12.09 -2.23
CA MET A 82 -1.49 -12.96 -1.15
C MET A 82 -1.66 -14.37 -1.69
N LEU A 83 -0.93 -15.31 -1.12
CA LEU A 83 -1.00 -16.72 -1.48
C LEU A 83 -1.38 -17.54 -0.23
N PRO A 84 -2.61 -18.07 -0.14
CA PRO A 84 -2.95 -19.07 0.85
C PRO A 84 -2.04 -20.30 0.68
N LEU A 85 -1.36 -20.70 1.75
CA LEU A 85 -0.49 -21.88 1.79
C LEU A 85 -1.23 -23.09 2.34
N ALA A 86 -1.96 -22.88 3.43
CA ALA A 86 -2.83 -23.87 4.05
C ALA A 86 -3.97 -23.13 4.76
N GLN A 87 -5.17 -23.70 4.72
CA GLN A 87 -6.32 -23.12 5.43
C GLN A 87 -7.39 -24.17 5.67
N ASP A 88 -8.04 -24.03 6.81
CA ASP A 88 -9.25 -24.75 7.17
C ASP A 88 -10.24 -23.81 7.90
N ARG A 89 -11.27 -24.35 8.58
CA ARG A 89 -12.28 -23.54 9.29
C ARG A 89 -11.72 -22.82 10.53
N ASN A 90 -10.57 -23.26 11.04
CA ASN A 90 -10.01 -22.78 12.29
C ASN A 90 -8.69 -22.06 12.11
N GLU A 91 -7.93 -22.35 11.06
CA GLU A 91 -6.63 -21.73 10.84
C GLU A 91 -6.34 -21.45 9.37
N GLU A 92 -5.46 -20.49 9.15
CA GLU A 92 -4.99 -20.15 7.81
C GLU A 92 -3.55 -19.64 7.86
N TRP A 93 -2.76 -20.12 6.89
CA TRP A 93 -1.42 -19.68 6.59
C TRP A 93 -1.40 -19.03 5.23
N SER A 94 -0.74 -17.89 5.10
CA SER A 94 -0.52 -17.28 3.80
C SER A 94 0.85 -16.65 3.68
N LEU A 95 1.30 -16.47 2.45
CA LEU A 95 2.43 -15.63 2.09
C LEU A 95 1.87 -14.29 1.61
N ILE A 96 2.41 -13.20 2.17
CA ILE A 96 2.04 -11.83 1.80
C ILE A 96 3.26 -11.16 1.20
N GLY A 97 3.08 -10.52 0.04
CA GLY A 97 4.10 -9.70 -0.61
C GLY A 97 3.55 -8.32 -0.93
N THR A 98 4.36 -7.31 -0.72
CA THR A 98 4.07 -5.93 -1.14
C THR A 98 5.26 -5.36 -1.89
N PHE A 99 4.97 -4.62 -2.93
CA PHE A 99 5.93 -3.84 -3.68
C PHE A 99 5.35 -2.45 -3.88
N ARG A 100 6.12 -1.43 -3.54
CA ARG A 100 5.87 -0.03 -3.90
C ARG A 100 7.13 0.54 -4.51
N GLY A 101 6.98 1.42 -5.45
CA GLY A 101 8.16 2.01 -6.06
C GLY A 101 7.85 3.25 -6.86
N GLN A 102 8.89 4.04 -7.06
CA GLN A 102 8.89 5.24 -7.86
C GLN A 102 10.04 5.16 -8.84
N GLY A 103 9.74 5.04 -10.14
CA GLY A 103 10.74 5.22 -11.19
C GLY A 103 10.80 6.72 -11.53
N ILE A 104 11.96 7.33 -11.35
CA ILE A 104 12.15 8.78 -11.42
C ILE A 104 13.14 9.11 -12.54
N LYS A 105 12.84 10.18 -13.30
CA LYS A 105 13.75 10.73 -14.30
C LYS A 105 13.82 12.24 -14.09
N THR A 106 14.99 12.71 -13.64
CA THR A 106 15.22 14.11 -13.33
C THR A 106 16.72 14.42 -13.31
N GLU A 107 17.08 15.69 -13.48
CA GLU A 107 18.43 16.23 -13.22
C GLU A 107 18.45 17.11 -11.97
N VAL A 108 17.43 17.00 -11.13
CA VAL A 108 17.34 17.72 -9.86
C VAL A 108 18.43 17.24 -8.91
N ILE A 109 18.94 18.14 -8.09
CA ILE A 109 19.86 17.85 -7.01
C ILE A 109 19.19 18.12 -5.67
N LEU A 110 19.58 17.39 -4.65
CA LEU A 110 19.17 17.64 -3.27
C LEU A 110 19.80 18.96 -2.81
N PRO A 111 19.02 19.97 -2.36
CA PRO A 111 19.52 21.34 -2.22
C PRO A 111 20.67 21.51 -1.22
N ASP A 112 20.65 20.82 -0.08
CA ASP A 112 21.63 21.00 0.99
C ASP A 112 22.86 20.11 0.77
N THR A 113 22.65 18.82 0.45
CA THR A 113 23.76 17.86 0.25
C THR A 113 24.40 17.93 -1.13
N LYS A 114 23.78 18.62 -2.12
CA LYS A 114 24.22 18.71 -3.52
C LYS A 114 24.34 17.36 -4.24
N LYS A 115 23.77 16.29 -3.69
CA LYS A 115 23.72 14.98 -4.31
C LYS A 115 22.67 14.95 -5.42
N GLY A 116 22.89 14.14 -6.47
CA GLY A 116 21.89 13.87 -7.48
C GLY A 116 20.67 13.20 -6.90
N PHE A 117 19.49 13.52 -7.43
CA PHE A 117 18.26 12.85 -7.04
C PHE A 117 18.27 11.37 -7.50
N PRO A 118 17.76 10.40 -6.72
CA PRO A 118 17.79 8.99 -7.10
C PRO A 118 16.88 8.71 -8.33
N ASP A 119 17.31 7.78 -9.18
CA ASP A 119 16.52 7.34 -10.36
C ASP A 119 15.34 6.45 -10.00
N GLY A 120 15.31 5.94 -8.79
CA GLY A 120 14.23 5.10 -8.28
C GLY A 120 14.27 4.91 -6.78
N LEU A 121 13.10 4.69 -6.21
CA LEU A 121 12.86 4.40 -4.80
C LEU A 121 11.96 3.16 -4.74
N TRP A 122 12.37 2.13 -4.01
CA TRP A 122 11.72 0.82 -4.03
C TRP A 122 11.50 0.30 -2.61
N ASP A 123 10.27 -0.11 -2.29
CA ASP A 123 9.89 -0.78 -1.04
C ASP A 123 9.36 -2.17 -1.40
N VAL A 124 10.12 -3.18 -1.04
CA VAL A 124 9.83 -4.60 -1.32
C VAL A 124 9.73 -5.35 -0.02
N ARG A 125 8.64 -6.05 0.21
CA ARG A 125 8.43 -6.83 1.45
C ARG A 125 7.78 -8.16 1.12
N LEU A 126 8.21 -9.19 1.82
CA LEU A 126 7.65 -10.54 1.71
C LEU A 126 7.67 -11.24 3.07
N GLY A 127 6.65 -12.02 3.36
CA GLY A 127 6.64 -12.81 4.59
C GLY A 127 5.38 -13.60 4.84
N PRO A 128 5.44 -14.58 5.77
CA PRO A 128 4.29 -15.37 6.17
C PRO A 128 3.31 -14.59 7.04
N SER A 129 2.05 -14.97 6.97
CA SER A 129 1.04 -14.62 7.95
C SER A 129 0.30 -15.86 8.44
N TYR A 130 -0.16 -15.79 9.66
CA TYR A 130 -0.91 -16.85 10.33
C TYR A 130 -2.07 -16.28 11.11
N ARG A 131 -3.24 -16.94 11.04
CA ARG A 131 -4.39 -16.67 11.91
C ARG A 131 -5.03 -17.97 12.35
N ARG A 132 -5.52 -17.99 13.61
CA ARG A 132 -6.22 -19.14 14.19
C ARG A 132 -7.39 -18.69 15.03
N ARG A 133 -8.51 -19.40 14.90
CA ARG A 133 -9.65 -19.33 15.80
C ARG A 133 -9.50 -20.36 16.91
N PHE A 134 -9.62 -19.91 18.13
CA PHE A 134 -9.61 -20.75 19.33
C PHE A 134 -11.04 -21.16 19.72
N GLU A 135 -11.16 -22.18 20.56
CA GLU A 135 -12.46 -22.72 21.03
C GLU A 135 -13.32 -21.67 21.78
N ASN A 136 -12.70 -20.72 22.46
CA ASN A 136 -13.37 -19.60 23.11
C ASN A 136 -13.84 -18.49 22.15
N GLY A 137 -13.72 -18.70 20.84
CA GLY A 137 -14.10 -17.73 19.81
C GLY A 137 -13.06 -16.63 19.54
N TRP A 138 -11.96 -16.58 20.30
CA TRP A 138 -10.87 -15.65 20.01
C TRP A 138 -10.21 -15.97 18.68
N ILE A 139 -9.64 -14.95 18.04
CA ILE A 139 -8.77 -15.13 16.88
C ILE A 139 -7.43 -14.52 17.21
N GLY A 140 -6.41 -15.35 17.28
CA GLY A 140 -5.02 -14.91 17.38
C GLY A 140 -4.30 -15.05 16.06
N GLY A 141 -3.32 -14.20 15.83
CA GLY A 141 -2.54 -14.29 14.61
C GLY A 141 -1.43 -13.26 14.54
N GLY A 142 -0.82 -13.20 13.39
CA GLY A 142 0.24 -12.24 13.12
C GLY A 142 0.85 -12.41 11.75
N PHE A 143 1.80 -11.56 11.47
CA PHE A 143 2.64 -11.65 10.28
C PHE A 143 4.09 -11.26 10.62
N LEU A 144 4.99 -11.82 9.86
CA LEU A 144 6.41 -11.49 9.88
C LEU A 144 6.83 -11.17 8.45
N THR A 145 7.36 -9.98 8.20
CA THR A 145 7.85 -9.62 6.86
C THR A 145 9.30 -9.17 6.91
N LEU A 146 10.03 -9.57 5.91
CA LEU A 146 11.36 -9.09 5.60
C LEU A 146 11.26 -8.21 4.35
N GLY A 147 11.92 -7.06 4.37
CA GLY A 147 11.85 -6.11 3.27
C GLY A 147 12.99 -5.13 3.23
N SER A 148 12.91 -4.21 2.29
CA SER A 148 13.82 -3.08 2.17
C SER A 148 13.11 -1.94 1.44
N ALA A 149 13.16 -0.74 2.01
CA ALA A 149 12.65 0.50 1.42
C ALA A 149 13.84 1.43 1.14
N SER A 150 14.35 1.44 -0.09
CA SER A 150 15.60 2.14 -0.45
C SER A 150 15.67 2.45 -1.96
N ASP A 151 16.59 3.35 -2.34
CA ASP A 151 17.00 3.52 -3.74
C ASP A 151 17.77 2.30 -4.27
N ARG A 152 18.36 1.50 -3.38
CA ARG A 152 19.06 0.23 -3.66
C ARG A 152 18.65 -0.85 -2.66
N PRO A 153 17.48 -1.48 -2.81
CA PRO A 153 16.99 -2.45 -1.86
C PRO A 153 17.99 -3.59 -1.60
N PHE A 154 18.16 -3.93 -0.32
CA PHE A 154 19.06 -4.99 0.16
C PHE A 154 20.55 -4.77 -0.15
N ALA A 155 20.98 -3.54 -0.44
CA ALA A 155 22.38 -3.22 -0.66
C ALA A 155 23.23 -3.42 0.60
N SER A 156 22.64 -3.21 1.77
CA SER A 156 23.26 -3.53 3.06
C SER A 156 22.21 -4.03 4.08
N MET A 157 22.68 -4.48 5.23
CA MET A 157 21.79 -4.86 6.34
C MET A 157 21.08 -3.65 6.96
N GLU A 158 21.58 -2.45 6.75
CA GLU A 158 21.00 -1.22 7.29
C GLU A 158 19.73 -0.80 6.55
N GLU A 159 19.57 -1.17 5.26
CA GLU A 159 18.33 -0.99 4.50
C GLU A 159 17.35 -2.14 4.69
N THR A 160 17.78 -3.22 5.34
CA THR A 160 16.91 -4.39 5.54
C THR A 160 15.95 -4.16 6.69
N GLU A 161 14.66 -4.30 6.42
CA GLU A 161 13.59 -4.14 7.38
C GLU A 161 13.01 -5.48 7.79
N LEU A 162 12.94 -5.70 9.10
CA LEU A 162 12.16 -6.76 9.72
C LEU A 162 10.93 -6.14 10.40
N GLN A 163 9.74 -6.54 9.98
CA GLN A 163 8.50 -6.15 10.62
C GLN A 163 7.76 -7.38 11.14
N ALA A 164 7.34 -7.34 12.40
CA ALA A 164 6.51 -8.36 13.03
C ALA A 164 5.27 -7.72 13.64
N THR A 165 4.14 -8.38 13.49
CA THR A 165 2.90 -8.00 14.19
C THR A 165 2.26 -9.26 14.74
N ALA A 166 1.88 -9.21 16.00
CA ALA A 166 1.01 -10.21 16.63
C ALA A 166 -0.28 -9.52 17.09
N PHE A 167 -1.41 -10.22 17.04
CA PHE A 167 -2.69 -9.68 17.49
C PHE A 167 -3.58 -10.74 18.10
N ALA A 168 -4.54 -10.28 18.90
CA ALA A 168 -5.67 -11.04 19.37
C ALA A 168 -6.96 -10.25 19.13
N ARG A 169 -7.93 -10.89 18.47
CA ARG A 169 -9.30 -10.41 18.34
C ARG A 169 -10.16 -11.15 19.38
N ILE A 170 -10.72 -10.39 20.30
CA ILE A 170 -11.50 -10.87 21.45
C ILE A 170 -12.95 -10.51 21.18
N PRO A 171 -13.85 -11.47 20.93
CA PRO A 171 -15.26 -11.18 20.67
C PRO A 171 -15.92 -10.41 21.81
N ASP A 172 -16.76 -9.45 21.47
CA ASP A 172 -17.60 -8.68 22.36
C ASP A 172 -19.03 -8.70 21.80
N GLY A 173 -19.79 -9.71 22.20
CA GLY A 173 -21.07 -10.06 21.59
C GLY A 173 -20.90 -10.80 20.26
N GLU A 174 -21.93 -10.77 19.40
CA GLU A 174 -21.97 -11.58 18.16
C GLU A 174 -21.11 -11.00 17.04
N ARG A 175 -21.02 -9.67 16.95
CA ARG A 175 -20.43 -8.98 15.78
C ARG A 175 -19.26 -8.06 16.12
N ASN A 176 -19.19 -7.59 17.38
CA ASN A 176 -18.16 -6.69 17.82
C ASN A 176 -16.95 -7.43 18.40
N ALA A 177 -15.84 -6.73 18.53
CA ALA A 177 -14.64 -7.30 19.15
C ALA A 177 -13.65 -6.23 19.60
N TRP A 178 -12.89 -6.53 20.63
CA TRP A 178 -11.62 -5.86 20.90
C TRP A 178 -10.51 -6.48 20.09
N VAL A 179 -9.62 -5.64 19.56
CA VAL A 179 -8.40 -6.04 18.88
C VAL A 179 -7.22 -5.47 19.66
N VAL A 180 -6.42 -6.36 20.21
CA VAL A 180 -5.16 -6.01 20.89
C VAL A 180 -4.03 -6.44 19.97
N LEU A 181 -3.01 -5.61 19.81
CA LEU A 181 -1.90 -5.90 18.91
C LEU A 181 -0.56 -5.44 19.50
N LEU A 182 0.50 -6.08 19.05
CA LEU A 182 1.88 -5.72 19.32
C LEU A 182 2.63 -5.69 17.99
N THR A 183 3.24 -4.55 17.65
CA THR A 183 4.00 -4.40 16.41
C THR A 183 5.45 -4.08 16.69
N TYR A 184 6.34 -4.69 15.95
CA TYR A 184 7.77 -4.41 15.94
C TYR A 184 8.24 -4.06 14.53
N SER A 185 9.15 -3.12 14.42
CA SER A 185 9.93 -2.87 13.21
C SER A 185 11.30 -2.32 13.58
N ASN A 186 12.33 -2.77 12.91
CA ASN A 186 13.68 -2.21 13.01
C ASN A 186 13.91 -1.03 12.05
N ASN A 187 12.87 -0.63 11.30
CA ASN A 187 12.89 0.48 10.36
C ASN A 187 11.60 1.30 10.44
N ARG A 188 11.29 1.80 11.62
CA ARG A 188 10.15 2.70 11.85
C ARG A 188 10.64 4.14 11.94
N GLU A 189 9.82 5.08 11.50
CA GLU A 189 10.14 6.51 11.52
C GLU A 189 10.15 7.08 12.94
N PHE A 190 9.47 6.45 13.90
CA PHE A 190 9.52 6.80 15.31
C PHE A 190 9.53 5.52 16.16
N LEU A 191 10.21 5.56 17.32
CA LEU A 191 10.37 4.43 18.24
C LEU A 191 10.84 3.16 17.52
N ASN A 192 11.90 3.31 16.75
CA ASN A 192 12.55 2.22 16.02
C ASN A 192 13.08 1.17 16.99
N ASN A 193 13.01 -0.12 16.63
CA ASN A 193 13.41 -1.25 17.46
C ASN A 193 12.63 -1.41 18.78
N VAL A 194 11.52 -0.70 18.97
CA VAL A 194 10.69 -0.80 20.17
C VAL A 194 9.37 -1.51 19.80
N PRO A 195 8.99 -2.60 20.49
CA PRO A 195 7.66 -3.17 20.35
C PRO A 195 6.59 -2.17 20.80
N LEU A 196 5.63 -1.86 19.92
CA LEU A 196 4.55 -0.91 20.21
C LEU A 196 3.24 -1.65 20.39
N PRO A 197 2.59 -1.51 21.54
CA PRO A 197 1.25 -2.02 21.74
C PRO A 197 0.22 -1.16 21.01
N GLY A 198 -0.85 -1.79 20.59
CA GLY A 198 -2.01 -1.13 20.02
C GLY A 198 -3.30 -1.78 20.53
N ILE A 199 -4.36 -1.01 20.49
CA ILE A 199 -5.70 -1.47 20.83
C ILE A 199 -6.71 -0.80 19.91
N ALA A 200 -7.68 -1.58 19.44
CA ALA A 200 -8.78 -1.07 18.63
C ALA A 200 -10.08 -1.78 18.99
N TYR A 201 -11.18 -1.15 18.71
CA TYR A 201 -12.51 -1.72 18.82
C TYR A 201 -13.12 -1.89 17.43
N TRP A 202 -13.49 -3.15 17.14
CA TRP A 202 -14.23 -3.53 15.94
C TRP A 202 -15.72 -3.43 16.25
N TYR A 203 -16.40 -2.48 15.64
CA TYR A 203 -17.82 -2.25 15.81
C TYR A 203 -18.55 -2.49 14.48
N GLU A 204 -19.43 -3.50 14.46
CA GLU A 204 -20.17 -3.91 13.27
C GLU A 204 -21.63 -4.18 13.61
N PRO A 205 -22.42 -3.14 13.93
CA PRO A 205 -23.82 -3.31 14.38
C PRO A 205 -24.72 -3.89 13.28
N SER A 206 -24.33 -3.78 12.01
CA SER A 206 -25.05 -4.30 10.86
C SER A 206 -24.10 -4.47 9.66
N ASP A 207 -24.55 -5.14 8.60
CA ASP A 207 -23.79 -5.30 7.35
C ASP A 207 -23.54 -3.95 6.62
N ARG A 208 -24.18 -2.88 7.07
CA ARG A 208 -24.01 -1.54 6.52
C ARG A 208 -22.86 -0.74 7.16
N TYR A 209 -22.51 -1.07 8.39
CA TYR A 209 -21.50 -0.33 9.15
C TYR A 209 -20.42 -1.26 9.63
N ARG A 210 -19.19 -0.88 9.37
CA ARG A 210 -18.01 -1.48 9.99
C ARG A 210 -17.04 -0.37 10.36
N ILE A 211 -16.76 -0.28 11.64
CA ILE A 211 -15.85 0.70 12.22
C ILE A 211 -14.76 -0.06 12.96
N LEU A 212 -13.52 0.24 12.68
CA LEU A 212 -12.37 -0.18 13.46
C LEU A 212 -11.68 1.08 13.94
N ILE A 213 -11.80 1.38 15.22
CA ILE A 213 -11.25 2.60 15.81
C ILE A 213 -10.31 2.25 16.96
N GLY A 214 -9.13 2.83 16.96
CA GLY A 214 -8.12 2.60 17.98
C GLY A 214 -6.81 3.29 17.70
N PHE A 215 -5.77 2.80 18.32
CA PHE A 215 -4.40 3.24 18.08
C PHE A 215 -3.57 2.04 17.57
N PRO A 216 -2.77 2.18 16.50
CA PRO A 216 -2.44 3.42 15.77
C PRO A 216 -3.30 3.69 14.51
N PHE A 217 -4.46 3.10 14.34
CA PHE A 217 -5.23 3.25 13.10
C PHE A 217 -6.74 3.39 13.36
N ALA A 218 -7.43 3.95 12.36
CA ALA A 218 -8.87 3.96 12.29
C ALA A 218 -9.33 3.63 10.87
N SER A 219 -10.45 2.90 10.73
CA SER A 219 -11.12 2.71 9.45
C SER A 219 -12.63 2.65 9.64
N ILE A 220 -13.35 3.17 8.64
CA ILE A 220 -14.80 3.19 8.60
C ILE A 220 -15.22 2.71 7.22
N GLU A 221 -16.12 1.73 7.17
CA GLU A 221 -16.83 1.31 5.98
C GLU A 221 -18.33 1.52 6.22
N TYR A 222 -18.98 2.27 5.34
CA TYR A 222 -20.40 2.57 5.42
C TYR A 222 -21.09 2.31 4.08
N LYS A 223 -22.18 1.55 4.10
CA LYS A 223 -23.00 1.19 2.94
C LYS A 223 -24.42 1.74 3.12
N PRO A 224 -24.67 3.02 2.81
CA PRO A 224 -26.01 3.62 2.94
C PRO A 224 -27.03 2.89 2.08
N TYR A 225 -26.63 2.47 0.90
CA TYR A 225 -27.46 1.74 -0.06
C TYR A 225 -26.71 0.52 -0.58
N LYS A 226 -27.41 -0.45 -1.20
CA LYS A 226 -26.85 -1.69 -1.74
C LYS A 226 -25.69 -1.44 -2.72
N ASP A 227 -25.80 -0.39 -3.52
CA ASP A 227 -24.84 -0.10 -4.59
C ASP A 227 -23.86 1.03 -4.25
N VAL A 228 -23.93 1.61 -3.03
CA VAL A 228 -23.05 2.68 -2.56
C VAL A 228 -22.19 2.19 -1.41
N SER A 229 -20.89 2.40 -1.48
CA SER A 229 -19.98 2.23 -0.35
C SER A 229 -19.13 3.46 -0.13
N MET A 230 -18.91 3.79 1.13
CA MET A 230 -18.04 4.85 1.59
C MET A 230 -16.98 4.25 2.49
N GLU A 231 -15.74 4.55 2.22
CA GLU A 231 -14.60 4.03 2.96
C GLU A 231 -13.72 5.18 3.42
N PHE A 232 -13.30 5.11 4.67
CA PHE A 232 -12.32 6.02 5.24
C PHE A 232 -11.28 5.20 5.99
N SER A 233 -10.01 5.53 5.85
CA SER A 233 -8.95 4.96 6.67
C SER A 233 -7.91 6.02 7.00
N TYR A 234 -7.39 5.91 8.21
CA TYR A 234 -6.38 6.79 8.76
C TYR A 234 -5.29 5.97 9.45
N PHE A 235 -4.07 6.24 9.08
CA PHE A 235 -2.89 5.77 9.79
C PHE A 235 -2.00 6.99 10.07
N PRO A 236 -1.73 7.32 11.35
CA PRO A 236 -0.99 8.52 11.73
C PRO A 236 0.31 8.67 10.95
N ILE A 237 0.61 9.90 10.51
CA ILE A 237 1.83 10.32 9.80
C ILE A 237 2.00 9.68 8.41
N ARG A 238 1.35 8.54 8.12
CA ARG A 238 1.57 7.76 6.88
C ARG A 238 0.51 7.94 5.83
N SER A 239 -0.76 7.88 6.19
CA SER A 239 -1.82 7.91 5.17
C SER A 239 -3.19 8.30 5.69
N VAL A 240 -3.92 8.98 4.83
CA VAL A 240 -5.37 9.14 4.89
C VAL A 240 -5.93 8.69 3.56
N ARG A 241 -6.99 7.91 3.57
CA ARG A 241 -7.74 7.56 2.38
C ARG A 241 -9.23 7.75 2.64
N ALA A 242 -9.90 8.41 1.72
CA ALA A 242 -11.36 8.48 1.67
C ALA A 242 -11.82 8.11 0.27
N ARG A 243 -12.82 7.24 0.16
CA ARG A 243 -13.35 6.77 -1.11
C ARG A 243 -14.85 6.61 -1.03
N VAL A 244 -15.55 7.07 -2.07
CA VAL A 244 -16.96 6.79 -2.31
C VAL A 244 -17.05 6.01 -3.60
N SER A 245 -17.78 4.90 -3.59
CA SER A 245 -17.95 4.03 -4.74
C SER A 245 -19.44 3.79 -5.00
N TYR A 246 -19.80 3.74 -6.27
CA TYR A 246 -21.14 3.43 -6.74
C TYR A 246 -21.10 2.33 -7.79
N ARG A 247 -21.86 1.25 -7.57
CA ARG A 247 -22.00 0.16 -8.52
C ARG A 247 -23.05 0.51 -9.55
N LEU A 248 -22.56 1.02 -10.68
CA LEU A 248 -23.43 1.47 -11.78
C LEU A 248 -24.17 0.31 -12.44
N LEU A 249 -23.47 -0.76 -12.72
CA LEU A 249 -23.94 -2.00 -13.29
C LEU A 249 -23.07 -3.15 -12.79
N LEU A 250 -23.54 -4.39 -12.84
CA LEU A 250 -22.64 -5.52 -12.84
C LEU A 250 -22.11 -5.69 -14.28
N PRO A 251 -20.82 -5.50 -14.57
CA PRO A 251 -19.65 -5.56 -13.68
C PRO A 251 -18.95 -4.20 -13.42
N LEU A 252 -19.60 -3.05 -13.51
CA LEU A 252 -18.97 -1.73 -13.45
C LEU A 252 -19.15 -1.03 -12.10
N LEU A 253 -18.04 -0.58 -11.51
CA LEU A 253 -17.99 0.25 -10.31
C LEU A 253 -17.32 1.59 -10.67
N VAL A 254 -18.01 2.70 -10.40
CA VAL A 254 -17.42 4.04 -10.48
C VAL A 254 -17.10 4.55 -9.08
N TYR A 255 -16.07 5.37 -8.95
CA TYR A 255 -15.65 5.87 -7.65
C TYR A 255 -14.92 7.19 -7.75
N GLY A 256 -14.88 7.91 -6.62
CA GLY A 256 -14.04 9.06 -6.41
C GLY A 256 -13.46 9.05 -5.00
N GLY A 257 -12.37 9.75 -4.80
CA GLY A 257 -11.74 9.74 -3.49
C GLY A 257 -10.59 10.71 -3.33
N PHE A 258 -10.06 10.67 -2.13
CA PHE A 258 -8.89 11.41 -1.69
C PHE A 258 -7.87 10.45 -1.07
N ASP A 259 -6.61 10.62 -1.41
CA ASP A 259 -5.46 9.97 -0.78
C ASP A 259 -4.50 11.05 -0.28
N TRP A 260 -4.02 10.88 0.93
CA TRP A 260 -2.78 11.47 1.42
C TRP A 260 -1.82 10.36 1.76
N ARG A 261 -0.57 10.48 1.34
CA ARG A 261 0.50 9.52 1.62
C ARG A 261 1.79 10.19 2.03
N ASN A 262 2.51 9.53 2.89
CA ASN A 262 3.88 9.82 3.26
C ASN A 262 4.67 8.51 3.23
N GLU A 263 5.72 8.45 2.43
CA GLU A 263 6.53 7.25 2.22
C GLU A 263 7.99 7.58 2.48
N GLY A 264 8.71 6.76 3.23
CA GLY A 264 10.12 6.96 3.55
C GLY A 264 10.99 5.87 2.95
N TYR A 265 12.14 6.26 2.38
CA TYR A 265 13.11 5.38 1.72
C TYR A 265 14.53 5.71 2.19
N PHE A 266 15.33 4.71 2.49
CA PHE A 266 16.74 4.93 2.71
C PHE A 266 17.49 5.24 1.41
N LEU A 267 18.46 6.13 1.45
CA LEU A 267 19.41 6.32 0.37
C LEU A 267 20.70 5.57 0.70
N ALA A 268 21.24 4.83 -0.25
CA ALA A 268 22.49 4.08 -0.05
C ALA A 268 23.69 4.97 0.23
N ASN A 269 23.61 6.25 -0.19
CA ASN A 269 24.64 7.26 0.02
C ASN A 269 24.28 8.31 1.09
N ARG A 270 23.29 8.02 1.97
CA ARG A 270 22.88 8.91 3.06
C ARG A 270 24.05 9.25 3.99
N HIS A 271 23.97 10.40 4.64
CA HIS A 271 25.00 10.82 5.56
C HIS A 271 24.82 10.17 6.94
N ASP A 272 23.63 10.28 7.49
CA ASP A 272 23.24 9.59 8.71
C ASP A 272 22.51 8.29 8.36
N ARG A 273 22.80 7.21 9.08
CA ARG A 273 22.19 5.91 8.84
C ARG A 273 20.67 5.89 9.05
N TRP A 274 20.14 6.86 9.78
CA TRP A 274 18.72 6.97 10.08
C TRP A 274 17.96 7.87 9.11
N ASP A 275 18.69 8.66 8.30
CA ASP A 275 18.09 9.55 7.32
C ASP A 275 17.37 8.76 6.23
N ARG A 276 16.19 9.24 5.88
CA ARG A 276 15.37 8.76 4.78
C ARG A 276 15.03 9.90 3.85
N LEU A 277 14.85 9.58 2.59
CA LEU A 277 14.16 10.45 1.64
C LEU A 277 12.67 10.18 1.77
N PHE A 278 11.93 11.12 2.30
CA PHE A 278 10.49 11.07 2.41
C PHE A 278 9.83 11.62 1.15
N TYR A 279 8.74 11.00 0.74
CA TYR A 279 7.86 11.48 -0.31
C TYR A 279 6.47 11.77 0.28
N TYR A 280 6.01 13.00 0.11
CA TYR A 280 4.70 13.48 0.55
C TYR A 280 3.84 13.87 -0.64
N GLU A 281 2.58 13.45 -0.64
CA GLU A 281 1.64 13.75 -1.71
C GLU A 281 0.20 13.69 -1.23
N LYS A 282 -0.63 14.59 -1.73
CA LYS A 282 -2.09 14.53 -1.66
C LYS A 282 -2.67 14.35 -3.05
N ARG A 283 -3.76 13.59 -3.17
CA ARG A 283 -4.42 13.32 -4.45
C ARG A 283 -5.92 13.35 -4.33
N LEU A 284 -6.58 13.97 -5.31
CA LEU A 284 -7.98 13.76 -5.61
C LEU A 284 -8.09 12.93 -6.88
N TYR A 285 -8.98 11.95 -6.91
CA TYR A 285 -9.10 11.04 -8.04
C TYR A 285 -10.55 10.58 -8.27
N ALA A 286 -10.79 10.16 -9.50
CA ALA A 286 -11.98 9.42 -9.89
C ALA A 286 -11.60 8.29 -10.84
N GLY A 287 -12.39 7.22 -10.87
CA GLY A 287 -12.07 6.06 -11.69
C GLY A 287 -13.25 5.14 -11.92
N VAL A 288 -12.98 4.18 -12.78
CA VAL A 288 -13.90 3.11 -13.15
C VAL A 288 -13.18 1.79 -13.01
N ARG A 289 -13.79 0.88 -12.31
CA ARG A 289 -13.35 -0.50 -12.21
C ARG A 289 -14.32 -1.40 -12.97
N TRP A 290 -13.74 -2.24 -13.81
CA TRP A 290 -14.45 -3.25 -14.57
C TRP A 290 -14.05 -4.65 -14.12
N ASP A 291 -14.99 -5.37 -13.48
CA ASP A 291 -14.84 -6.76 -13.05
C ASP A 291 -15.23 -7.67 -14.24
N PHE A 292 -14.36 -7.80 -15.25
CA PHE A 292 -14.66 -8.46 -16.52
C PHE A 292 -14.73 -10.00 -16.44
N LEU A 293 -14.09 -10.58 -15.41
CA LEU A 293 -14.22 -11.99 -15.05
C LEU A 293 -14.57 -12.08 -13.56
N LYS A 294 -15.11 -13.20 -13.12
CA LYS A 294 -15.37 -13.43 -11.69
C LYS A 294 -14.12 -13.25 -10.82
N GLN A 295 -12.96 -13.37 -11.43
CA GLN A 295 -11.66 -13.40 -10.74
C GLN A 295 -10.72 -12.25 -11.14
N ALA A 296 -11.04 -11.51 -12.19
CA ALA A 296 -10.15 -10.50 -12.72
C ALA A 296 -10.85 -9.16 -12.87
N PHE A 297 -10.11 -8.10 -12.60
CA PHE A 297 -10.58 -6.74 -12.81
C PHE A 297 -9.52 -5.87 -13.49
N LEU A 298 -10.00 -4.87 -14.19
CA LEU A 298 -9.23 -3.73 -14.65
C LEU A 298 -9.80 -2.47 -14.03
N ASP A 299 -8.94 -1.63 -13.50
CA ASP A 299 -9.29 -0.36 -12.87
C ASP A 299 -8.52 0.77 -13.58
N LEU A 300 -9.23 1.75 -14.05
CA LEU A 300 -8.68 2.94 -14.69
C LEU A 300 -9.13 4.16 -13.89
N SER A 301 -8.18 4.95 -13.46
CA SER A 301 -8.45 6.19 -12.75
C SER A 301 -7.57 7.34 -13.24
N SER A 302 -8.05 8.54 -12.99
CA SER A 302 -7.32 9.78 -13.23
C SER A 302 -7.53 10.72 -12.06
N GLY A 303 -6.60 11.61 -11.86
CA GLY A 303 -6.69 12.54 -10.74
C GLY A 303 -5.71 13.70 -10.85
N TYR A 304 -5.69 14.47 -9.79
CA TYR A 304 -4.81 15.60 -9.62
C TYR A 304 -4.01 15.44 -8.33
N ALA A 305 -2.70 15.45 -8.45
CA ALA A 305 -1.76 15.37 -7.34
C ALA A 305 -1.30 16.76 -6.95
N PHE A 306 -1.30 17.06 -5.67
CA PHE A 306 -0.97 18.38 -5.13
C PHE A 306 -0.25 18.26 -3.78
N ASP A 307 0.37 19.35 -3.36
CA ASP A 307 1.19 19.41 -2.15
C ASP A 307 2.27 18.32 -2.15
N ARG A 308 3.05 18.30 -3.25
CA ARG A 308 4.01 17.24 -3.56
C ARG A 308 5.41 17.69 -3.25
N PHE A 309 6.10 16.97 -2.39
CA PHE A 309 7.50 17.26 -2.11
C PHE A 309 8.27 16.04 -1.59
N TYR A 310 9.58 16.11 -1.74
CA TYR A 310 10.54 15.24 -1.09
C TYR A 310 11.32 16.02 -0.05
N PHE A 311 11.78 15.34 0.98
CA PHE A 311 12.72 15.88 1.95
C PHE A 311 13.54 14.75 2.57
N GLU A 312 14.73 15.06 3.07
CA GLU A 312 15.60 14.09 3.74
C GLU A 312 15.66 14.39 5.23
N GLY A 313 15.54 13.36 6.06
CA GLY A 313 15.61 13.52 7.51
C GLY A 313 15.40 12.20 8.24
N SER A 314 15.57 12.24 9.56
CA SER A 314 15.34 11.10 10.44
C SER A 314 13.85 10.88 10.74
N ASP A 315 13.07 11.95 10.73
CA ASP A 315 11.64 11.95 10.95
C ASP A 315 10.91 13.05 10.15
N TYR A 316 9.62 13.24 10.41
CA TYR A 316 8.80 14.20 9.67
C TYR A 316 9.04 15.67 10.11
N GLU A 317 9.74 15.94 11.20
CA GLU A 317 10.04 17.29 11.65
C GLU A 317 11.13 17.94 10.79
N ASP A 318 12.01 17.13 10.17
CA ASP A 318 13.10 17.56 9.28
C ASP A 318 12.65 18.01 7.87
N ARG A 319 11.35 18.22 7.65
CA ARG A 319 10.74 18.43 6.31
C ARG A 319 11.24 19.62 5.49
N ASP A 320 12.10 20.44 6.06
CA ASP A 320 12.74 21.56 5.34
C ASP A 320 14.15 21.23 4.83
N HIS A 321 14.75 20.13 5.32
CA HIS A 321 16.08 19.69 4.90
C HIS A 321 16.02 18.91 3.57
N ASN A 322 16.89 19.24 2.64
CA ASN A 322 16.94 18.68 1.27
C ASN A 322 15.58 18.71 0.57
N ARG A 323 14.77 19.72 0.84
CA ARG A 323 13.41 19.81 0.33
C ARG A 323 13.36 20.08 -1.16
N VAL A 324 12.66 19.22 -1.88
CA VAL A 324 12.40 19.32 -3.32
C VAL A 324 10.89 19.38 -3.53
N ASN A 325 10.36 20.55 -3.90
CA ASN A 325 8.94 20.71 -4.20
C ASN A 325 8.70 20.44 -5.68
N VAL A 326 7.83 19.47 -5.95
CA VAL A 326 7.39 19.11 -7.31
C VAL A 326 6.06 19.80 -7.60
N GLU A 327 5.92 20.41 -8.76
CA GLU A 327 4.68 21.08 -9.13
C GLU A 327 3.49 20.13 -9.13
N ASN A 328 2.32 20.71 -8.86
CA ASN A 328 1.06 19.99 -8.85
C ASN A 328 0.68 19.61 -10.28
N GLY A 329 0.07 18.44 -10.46
CA GLY A 329 -0.27 18.03 -11.82
C GLY A 329 -1.22 16.85 -11.91
N PRO A 330 -1.75 16.61 -13.12
CA PRO A 330 -2.60 15.47 -13.39
C PRO A 330 -1.80 14.17 -13.49
N TYR A 331 -2.47 13.08 -13.19
CA TYR A 331 -1.94 11.74 -13.41
C TYR A 331 -3.03 10.78 -13.91
N VAL A 332 -2.61 9.66 -14.46
CA VAL A 332 -3.47 8.53 -14.81
C VAL A 332 -2.97 7.30 -14.06
N SER A 333 -3.85 6.40 -13.69
CA SER A 333 -3.50 5.16 -13.02
C SER A 333 -4.23 3.99 -13.66
N ILE A 334 -3.51 2.90 -13.88
CA ILE A 334 -4.04 1.64 -14.36
C ILE A 334 -3.71 0.58 -13.33
N GLN A 335 -4.74 -0.15 -12.88
CA GLN A 335 -4.57 -1.31 -12.00
C GLN A 335 -5.24 -2.52 -12.62
N ALA A 336 -4.56 -3.65 -12.56
CA ALA A 336 -5.13 -4.95 -12.87
C ALA A 336 -4.98 -5.85 -11.66
N GLY A 337 -5.95 -6.74 -11.46
CA GLY A 337 -5.89 -7.67 -10.35
C GLY A 337 -6.62 -8.97 -10.62
N PHE A 338 -6.14 -10.02 -9.95
CA PHE A 338 -6.67 -11.37 -10.01
C PHE A 338 -6.96 -11.88 -8.60
N ARG A 339 -8.10 -12.57 -8.45
CA ARG A 339 -8.55 -13.20 -7.20
C ARG A 339 -9.12 -14.58 -7.53
N PHE A 340 -8.49 -15.65 -7.08
CA PHE A 340 -8.89 -17.02 -7.42
C PHE A 340 -8.55 -18.04 -6.32
#